data_a23c6c2c5b5de042f8479507f092f422
#
_entry.id   a23c6c2c5b5de042f8479507f092f422
#
_cell.length_a   1.000
_cell.length_b   1.000
_cell.length_c   1.000
_cell.angle_alpha   90.00
_cell.angle_beta   90.00
_cell.angle_gamma   90.00
#
_symmetry.space_group_name_H-M   'P 1'
#
loop_
_entity.id
_entity.type
_entity.pdbx_description
1 polymer ?
#
loop_
_entity_poly.entity_id
_entity_poly.type
_entity_poly.pdbx_seq_one_letter_code
_entity_poly.pdbx_strand_id
1 'polypeptide(L)'
;MGNLISGRLSDRYTPGKVGTVAQALICIMLLLLFFLSPYKWAAALLMCLCTAGLFAVSSPEQVLIIRVAKGGEMLGAASVQVAFNLGNAIGAYAGGLAISEGYRYPALTGVPFALIGFILFLIFYKKYQFNPNYL
;
A
#
# COMPACT_ATOMS: atom_id res chain seq x y z
N MET A 1 5.44 13.81 -1.39
CA MET A 1 4.48 14.38 -0.40
C MET A 1 3.86 13.29 0.48
N GLY A 2 3.27 12.22 -0.08
CA GLY A 2 2.63 11.13 0.69
C GLY A 2 3.56 10.49 1.72
N ASN A 3 4.80 10.20 1.36
CA ASN A 3 5.80 9.58 2.24
C ASN A 3 6.17 10.46 3.46
N LEU A 4 6.29 11.77 3.26
CA LEU A 4 6.61 12.71 4.35
C LEU A 4 5.45 12.87 5.34
N ILE A 5 4.22 12.91 4.86
CA ILE A 5 3.03 13.03 5.70
C ILE A 5 2.84 11.73 6.49
N SER A 6 2.98 10.58 5.84
CA SER A 6 2.85 9.27 6.46
C SER A 6 3.97 9.00 7.48
N GLY A 7 5.21 9.41 7.19
CA GLY A 7 6.32 9.33 8.14
C GLY A 7 6.01 10.08 9.44
N ARG A 8 5.60 11.35 9.34
CA ARG A 8 5.20 12.16 10.51
C ARG A 8 3.99 11.58 11.26
N LEU A 9 3.04 10.99 10.52
CA LEU A 9 1.90 10.32 11.13
C LEU A 9 2.32 9.03 11.85
N SER A 10 3.27 8.27 11.30
CA SER A 10 3.82 7.05 11.91
C SER A 10 4.61 7.34 13.19
N ASP A 11 5.17 8.56 13.32
CA ASP A 11 5.83 9.00 14.55
C ASP A 11 4.82 9.38 15.64
N ARG A 12 3.63 9.85 15.28
CA ARG A 12 2.55 10.23 16.22
C ARG A 12 1.61 9.08 16.55
N TYR A 13 1.35 8.20 15.59
CA TYR A 13 0.47 7.05 15.71
C TYR A 13 1.27 5.77 15.45
N THR A 14 0.75 4.63 15.89
CA THR A 14 1.41 3.35 15.60
C THR A 14 1.50 3.10 14.09
N PRO A 15 2.70 2.71 13.56
CA PRO A 15 2.88 2.47 12.13
C PRO A 15 1.86 1.51 11.53
N GLY A 16 1.42 0.50 12.31
CA GLY A 16 0.38 -0.44 11.89
C GLY A 16 -0.98 0.23 11.63
N LYS A 17 -1.39 1.22 12.45
CA LYS A 17 -2.62 2.02 12.21
C LYS A 17 -2.51 2.82 10.91
N VAL A 18 -1.42 3.54 10.77
CA VAL A 18 -1.20 4.39 9.58
C VAL A 18 -1.19 3.56 8.32
N GLY A 19 -0.48 2.43 8.31
CA GLY A 19 -0.45 1.50 7.19
C GLY A 19 -1.83 0.92 6.86
N THR A 20 -2.60 0.49 7.88
CA THR A 20 -3.95 -0.06 7.68
C THR A 20 -4.91 0.97 7.07
N VAL A 21 -4.91 2.22 7.58
CA VAL A 21 -5.77 3.29 7.07
C VAL A 21 -5.37 3.67 5.65
N ALA A 22 -4.08 3.82 5.38
CA ALA A 22 -3.59 4.14 4.05
C ALA A 22 -3.94 3.04 3.03
N GLN A 23 -3.81 1.77 3.41
CA GLN A 23 -4.17 0.64 2.56
C GLN A 23 -5.69 0.57 2.30
N ALA A 24 -6.53 0.85 3.30
CA ALA A 24 -7.98 0.95 3.12
C ALA A 24 -8.36 2.05 2.13
N LEU A 25 -7.70 3.22 2.23
CA LEU A 25 -7.91 4.33 1.29
C LEU A 25 -7.53 3.92 -0.14
N ILE A 26 -6.42 3.20 -0.33
CA ILE A 26 -6.02 2.69 -1.66
C ILE A 26 -7.10 1.77 -2.23
N CYS A 27 -7.65 0.84 -1.45
CA CYS A 27 -8.73 -0.03 -1.90
C CYS A 27 -9.94 0.77 -2.39
N ILE A 28 -10.35 1.78 -1.62
CA ILE A 28 -11.49 2.66 -1.97
C ILE A 28 -11.17 3.44 -3.25
N MET A 29 -9.96 4.00 -3.37
CA MET A 29 -9.55 4.78 -4.53
C MET A 29 -9.48 3.93 -5.81
N LEU A 30 -9.03 2.67 -5.73
CA LEU A 30 -9.03 1.75 -6.86
C LEU A 30 -10.45 1.42 -7.33
N LEU A 31 -11.38 1.19 -6.40
CA LEU A 31 -12.79 1.00 -6.74
C LEU A 31 -13.40 2.25 -7.37
N LEU A 32 -13.15 3.42 -6.81
CA LEU A 32 -13.58 4.69 -7.39
C LEU A 32 -12.98 4.91 -8.78
N LEU A 33 -11.72 4.57 -8.98
CA LEU A 33 -11.05 4.67 -10.27
C LEU A 33 -11.72 3.78 -11.32
N PHE A 34 -12.16 2.58 -10.95
CA PHE A 34 -12.91 1.71 -11.85
C PHE A 34 -14.23 2.34 -12.30
N PHE A 35 -14.99 2.94 -11.38
CA PHE A 35 -16.30 3.56 -11.70
C PHE A 35 -16.17 4.91 -12.39
N LEU A 36 -15.18 5.73 -12.01
CA LEU A 36 -14.98 7.09 -12.54
C LEU A 36 -13.99 7.15 -13.71
N SER A 37 -13.45 6.02 -14.15
CA SER A 37 -12.56 5.92 -15.31
C SER A 37 -13.06 6.60 -16.60
N PRO A 38 -14.38 6.68 -16.90
CA PRO A 38 -14.86 7.41 -18.05
C PRO A 38 -14.61 8.93 -17.98
N TYR A 39 -14.44 9.47 -16.80
CA TYR A 39 -14.22 10.90 -16.57
C TYR A 39 -12.72 11.20 -16.48
N LYS A 40 -12.11 11.72 -17.55
CA LYS A 40 -10.64 11.93 -17.69
C LYS A 40 -10.02 12.67 -16.49
N TRP A 41 -10.64 13.76 -16.04
CA TRP A 41 -10.12 14.56 -14.93
C TRP A 41 -10.25 13.84 -13.57
N ALA A 42 -11.35 13.14 -13.34
CA ALA A 42 -11.54 12.34 -12.12
C ALA A 42 -10.54 11.17 -12.09
N ALA A 43 -10.35 10.48 -13.20
CA ALA A 43 -9.38 9.39 -13.32
C ALA A 43 -7.95 9.89 -13.04
N ALA A 44 -7.54 11.01 -13.64
CA ALA A 44 -6.22 11.60 -13.41
C ALA A 44 -6.00 11.96 -11.94
N LEU A 45 -6.99 12.59 -11.29
CA LEU A 45 -6.93 12.93 -9.88
C LEU A 45 -6.83 11.68 -9.00
N LEU A 46 -7.65 10.67 -9.25
CA LEU A 46 -7.65 9.41 -8.50
C LEU A 46 -6.34 8.65 -8.68
N MET A 47 -5.76 8.62 -9.88
CA MET A 47 -4.44 8.02 -10.11
C MET A 47 -3.35 8.72 -9.31
N CYS A 48 -3.38 10.05 -9.26
CA CYS A 48 -2.44 10.84 -8.44
C CYS A 48 -2.60 10.51 -6.95
N LEU A 49 -3.83 10.41 -6.45
CA LEU A 49 -4.13 10.08 -5.07
C LEU A 49 -3.75 8.61 -4.74
N CYS A 50 -4.01 7.66 -5.64
CA CYS A 50 -3.56 6.28 -5.48
C CYS A 50 -2.04 6.19 -5.38
N THR A 51 -1.31 6.88 -6.26
CA THR A 51 0.16 6.91 -6.23
C THR A 51 0.67 7.52 -4.92
N ALA A 52 0.08 8.63 -4.48
CA ALA A 52 0.42 9.24 -3.18
C ALA A 52 0.14 8.29 -2.02
N GLY A 53 -0.96 7.53 -2.08
CA GLY A 53 -1.33 6.49 -1.12
C GLY A 53 -0.33 5.34 -1.06
N LEU A 54 0.15 4.85 -2.21
CA LEU A 54 1.20 3.81 -2.27
C LEU A 54 2.48 4.26 -1.56
N PHE A 55 2.92 5.48 -1.80
CA PHE A 55 4.07 6.03 -1.09
C PHE A 55 3.79 6.27 0.40
N ALA A 56 2.54 6.53 0.78
CA ALA A 56 2.16 6.66 2.18
C ALA A 56 2.19 5.33 2.94
N VAL A 57 1.93 4.19 2.28
CA VAL A 57 2.04 2.86 2.89
C VAL A 57 3.50 2.43 3.05
N SER A 58 4.38 2.80 2.13
CA SER A 58 5.77 2.33 2.14
C SER A 58 6.56 2.77 3.38
N SER A 59 6.25 3.94 3.95
CA SER A 59 6.94 4.45 5.15
C SER A 59 6.65 3.62 6.41
N PRO A 60 5.39 3.38 6.82
CA PRO A 60 5.09 2.53 7.97
C PRO A 60 5.56 1.08 7.77
N GLU A 61 5.53 0.57 6.54
CA GLU A 61 6.01 -0.77 6.22
C GLU A 61 7.50 -0.93 6.49
N GLN A 62 8.33 0.01 6.03
CA GLN A 62 9.76 0.00 6.30
C GLN A 62 10.06 0.09 7.80
N VAL A 63 9.37 0.97 8.54
CA VAL A 63 9.54 1.10 9.98
C VAL A 63 9.20 -0.20 10.71
N LEU A 64 8.11 -0.87 10.32
CA LEU A 64 7.68 -2.14 10.90
C LEU A 64 8.72 -3.24 10.68
N ILE A 65 9.20 -3.39 9.44
CA ILE A 65 10.19 -4.41 9.10
C ILE A 65 11.51 -4.19 9.85
N ILE A 66 12.01 -2.95 9.89
CA ILE A 66 13.25 -2.62 10.61
C ILE A 66 13.10 -2.94 12.12
N ARG A 67 11.96 -2.64 12.73
CA ARG A 67 11.70 -2.94 14.15
C ARG A 67 11.68 -4.44 14.44
N VAL A 68 11.15 -5.24 13.53
CA VAL A 68 11.04 -6.70 13.69
C VAL A 68 12.35 -7.42 13.34
N ALA A 69 13.14 -6.87 12.43
CA ALA A 69 14.38 -7.46 11.92
C ALA A 69 15.61 -7.18 12.83
N LYS A 70 15.44 -7.26 14.16
CA LYS A 70 16.53 -7.00 15.12
C LYS A 70 17.81 -7.78 14.78
N GLY A 71 18.91 -7.05 14.50
CA GLY A 71 20.20 -7.61 14.07
C GLY A 71 20.31 -7.92 12.57
N GLY A 72 19.26 -7.65 11.80
CA GLY A 72 19.19 -7.82 10.34
C GLY A 72 18.48 -6.66 9.64
N GLU A 73 18.55 -5.45 10.20
CA GLU A 73 17.77 -4.28 9.74
C GLU A 73 18.03 -3.95 8.26
N MET A 74 19.30 -4.07 7.84
CA MET A 74 19.67 -3.82 6.44
C MET A 74 19.05 -4.86 5.50
N LEU A 75 19.05 -6.13 5.89
CA LEU A 75 18.41 -7.21 5.13
C LEU A 75 16.89 -7.05 5.10
N GLY A 76 16.30 -6.65 6.23
CA GLY A 76 14.87 -6.32 6.34
C GLY A 76 14.48 -5.22 5.37
N ALA A 77 15.20 -4.10 5.36
CA ALA A 77 14.95 -2.98 4.45
C ALA A 77 15.11 -3.40 2.97
N ALA A 78 16.15 -4.20 2.64
CA ALA A 78 16.34 -4.72 1.30
C ALA A 78 15.19 -5.64 0.86
N SER A 79 14.68 -6.47 1.77
CA SER A 79 13.54 -7.38 1.50
C SER A 79 12.25 -6.61 1.14
N VAL A 80 11.99 -5.49 1.80
CA VAL A 80 10.86 -4.60 1.45
C VAL A 80 11.01 -4.09 0.02
N GLN A 81 12.20 -3.67 -0.36
CA GLN A 81 12.45 -3.15 -1.72
C GLN A 81 12.27 -4.24 -2.78
N VAL A 82 12.74 -5.46 -2.51
CA VAL A 82 12.53 -6.61 -3.41
C VAL A 82 11.05 -6.93 -3.55
N ALA A 83 10.32 -7.01 -2.43
CA ALA A 83 8.88 -7.27 -2.43
C ALA A 83 8.10 -6.19 -3.20
N PHE A 84 8.47 -4.92 -3.02
CA PHE A 84 7.87 -3.80 -3.74
C PHE A 84 8.08 -3.89 -5.26
N ASN A 85 9.30 -4.19 -5.70
CA ASN A 85 9.61 -4.34 -7.12
C ASN A 85 8.92 -5.57 -7.74
N LEU A 86 8.84 -6.68 -7.00
CA LEU A 86 8.12 -7.87 -7.43
C LEU A 86 6.61 -7.59 -7.54
N GLY A 87 6.04 -6.90 -6.56
CA GLY A 87 4.65 -6.47 -6.58
C GLY A 87 4.33 -5.56 -7.77
N ASN A 88 5.23 -4.62 -8.08
CA ASN A 88 5.11 -3.75 -9.26
C ASN A 88 5.15 -4.55 -10.57
N ALA A 89 6.04 -5.53 -10.70
CA ALA A 89 6.14 -6.38 -11.89
C ALA A 89 4.87 -7.22 -12.09
N ILE A 90 4.37 -7.86 -11.03
CA ILE A 90 3.12 -8.64 -11.05
C ILE A 90 1.94 -7.73 -11.38
N GLY A 91 1.86 -6.56 -10.74
CA GLY A 91 0.79 -5.59 -10.95
C GLY A 91 0.77 -5.05 -12.39
N ALA A 92 1.94 -4.73 -12.94
CA ALA A 92 2.08 -4.28 -14.32
C ALA A 92 1.65 -5.37 -15.32
N TYR A 93 2.05 -6.62 -15.07
CA TYR A 93 1.65 -7.75 -15.90
C TYR A 93 0.14 -7.98 -15.86
N ALA A 94 -0.44 -8.07 -14.66
CA ALA A 94 -1.88 -8.27 -14.49
C ALA A 94 -2.70 -7.11 -15.06
N GLY A 95 -2.25 -5.87 -14.85
CA GLY A 95 -2.86 -4.68 -15.42
C GLY A 95 -2.76 -4.65 -16.94
N GLY A 96 -1.61 -5.05 -17.49
CA GLY A 96 -1.39 -5.16 -18.94
C GLY A 96 -2.34 -6.16 -19.60
N LEU A 97 -2.57 -7.32 -19.00
CA LEU A 97 -3.54 -8.29 -19.51
C LEU A 97 -4.98 -7.75 -19.49
N ALA A 98 -5.32 -6.96 -18.48
CA ALA A 98 -6.67 -6.41 -18.32
C ALA A 98 -6.97 -5.23 -19.28
N ILE A 99 -5.95 -4.58 -19.86
CA ILE A 99 -6.13 -3.48 -20.82
C ILE A 99 -6.89 -3.95 -22.08
N SER A 100 -6.72 -5.19 -22.52
CA SER A 100 -7.42 -5.75 -23.66
C SER A 100 -8.95 -5.75 -23.50
N GLU A 101 -9.42 -5.83 -22.27
CA GLU A 101 -10.86 -5.78 -21.93
C GLU A 101 -11.38 -4.34 -21.74
N GLY A 102 -10.47 -3.37 -21.63
CA GLY A 102 -10.77 -1.94 -21.52
C GLY A 102 -9.96 -1.23 -20.44
N TYR A 103 -9.77 0.08 -20.64
CA TYR A 103 -8.89 0.92 -19.81
C TYR A 103 -9.28 1.05 -18.32
N ARG A 104 -10.46 0.62 -17.91
CA ARG A 104 -10.90 0.63 -16.51
C ARG A 104 -10.54 -0.65 -15.74
N TYR A 105 -10.38 -1.78 -16.45
CA TYR A 105 -10.13 -3.08 -15.82
C TYR A 105 -8.79 -3.20 -15.09
N PRO A 106 -7.70 -2.54 -15.49
CA PRO A 106 -6.47 -2.52 -14.71
C PRO A 106 -6.65 -2.04 -13.26
N ALA A 107 -7.56 -1.09 -13.01
CA ALA A 107 -7.87 -0.68 -11.64
C ALA A 107 -8.53 -1.81 -10.83
N LEU A 108 -9.40 -2.59 -11.48
CA LEU A 108 -10.07 -3.72 -10.84
C LEU A 108 -9.10 -4.86 -10.51
N THR A 109 -8.10 -5.13 -11.36
CA THR A 109 -7.07 -6.15 -11.06
C THR A 109 -6.21 -5.78 -9.85
N GLY A 110 -6.06 -4.49 -9.54
CA GLY A 110 -5.35 -4.03 -8.35
C GLY A 110 -6.11 -4.27 -7.04
N VAL A 111 -7.45 -4.34 -7.07
CA VAL A 111 -8.28 -4.46 -5.87
C VAL A 111 -7.98 -5.72 -5.05
N PRO A 112 -7.87 -6.93 -5.61
CA PRO A 112 -7.55 -8.13 -4.83
C PRO A 112 -6.21 -8.01 -4.10
N PHE A 113 -5.18 -7.48 -4.76
CA PHE A 113 -3.86 -7.28 -4.15
C PHE A 113 -3.91 -6.24 -3.02
N ALA A 114 -4.66 -5.15 -3.22
CA ALA A 114 -4.87 -4.14 -2.19
C ALA A 114 -5.63 -4.69 -0.98
N LEU A 115 -6.63 -5.55 -1.20
CA LEU A 115 -7.38 -6.23 -0.13
C LEU A 115 -6.50 -7.21 0.66
N ILE A 116 -5.66 -7.99 -0.02
CA ILE A 116 -4.69 -8.88 0.64
C ILE A 116 -3.76 -8.05 1.52
N GLY A 117 -3.19 -6.97 1.00
CA GLY A 117 -2.35 -6.06 1.77
C GLY A 117 -3.08 -5.46 2.98
N PHE A 118 -4.33 -5.06 2.82
CA PHE A 118 -5.17 -4.54 3.90
C PHE A 118 -5.39 -5.59 5.01
N ILE A 119 -5.73 -6.82 4.63
CA ILE A 119 -5.94 -7.92 5.58
C ILE A 119 -4.64 -8.23 6.33
N LEU A 120 -3.50 -8.28 5.65
CA LEU A 120 -2.20 -8.51 6.27
C LEU A 120 -1.84 -7.41 7.28
N PHE A 121 -2.07 -6.14 6.92
CA PHE A 121 -1.88 -5.02 7.86
C PHE A 121 -2.82 -5.10 9.07
N LEU A 122 -4.09 -5.48 8.88
CA LEU A 122 -5.03 -5.69 9.97
C LEU A 122 -4.61 -6.81 10.92
N ILE A 123 -4.16 -7.94 10.38
CA ILE A 123 -3.68 -9.08 11.17
C ILE A 123 -2.45 -8.65 11.96
N PHE A 124 -1.51 -8.00 11.29
CA PHE A 124 -0.30 -7.51 11.93
C PHE A 124 -0.63 -6.50 13.03
N TYR A 125 -1.48 -5.54 12.75
CA TYR A 125 -1.92 -4.53 13.71
C TYR A 125 -2.55 -5.18 14.97
N LYS A 126 -3.49 -6.11 14.80
CA LYS A 126 -4.14 -6.81 15.90
C LYS A 126 -3.15 -7.65 16.72
N LYS A 127 -2.23 -8.36 16.05
CA LYS A 127 -1.28 -9.28 16.69
C LYS A 127 -0.20 -8.55 17.50
N TYR A 128 0.29 -7.42 16.98
CA TYR A 128 1.47 -6.74 17.54
C TYR A 128 1.15 -5.50 18.38
N GLN A 129 -0.05 -4.93 18.28
CA GLN A 129 -0.44 -3.81 19.14
C GLN A 129 -0.62 -4.21 20.61
N PHE A 130 -0.89 -5.48 20.89
CA PHE A 130 -1.08 -6.01 22.25
C PHE A 130 0.18 -6.63 22.85
N ASN A 131 1.32 -6.60 22.17
CA ASN A 131 2.55 -7.18 22.70
C ASN A 131 3.60 -6.09 22.94
N PRO A 132 3.81 -5.67 24.22
CA PRO A 132 4.73 -4.59 24.58
C PRO A 132 6.21 -4.88 24.24
N ASN A 133 6.56 -6.12 23.90
CA ASN A 133 7.92 -6.51 23.53
C ASN A 133 8.32 -6.10 22.11
N TYR A 134 7.42 -5.52 21.32
CA TYR A 134 7.66 -5.08 19.93
C TYR A 134 7.45 -3.57 19.71
N LEU A 135 7.24 -2.81 20.78
CA LEU A 135 7.14 -1.33 20.75
C LEU A 135 8.48 -0.69 21.09
#